data_f9421b936588984b3d6fe08cea8166dd
#
_entry.id   f9421b936588984b3d6fe08cea8166dd
#
_cell.length_a   1.000
_cell.length_b   1.000
_cell.length_c   1.000
_cell.angle_alpha   90.00
_cell.angle_beta   90.00
_cell.angle_gamma   90.00
#
_symmetry.space_group_name_H-M   'P 1'
#
loop_
_entity.id
_entity.type
_entity.pdbx_description
1 polymer ?
#
loop_
_entity_poly.entity_id
_entity_poly.type
_entity_poly.pdbx_seq_one_letter_code
_entity_poly.pdbx_strand_id
1 'polypeptide(L)'
;PLPAGYPELEYSGGLMGKPIEVIMHKETGLPIPATAEIAVIGFVPPLDEDSEDEGPFGECTGYFTHGGRHPVVNVTEIWHRNNPILQGNPTMHGSAMRHALGAEILTSSRMWDAIENEIPNIQGVYAIYQQCQQGAHITAVSIKQTYDGHAKQAATSIAGSLANGTLSRAIIVVDEDIDPSDWEDVLFAFSTRCDPYEDIDIIRGMPNSHLDPRIPPDQKKQGVRTTSTMLINACKPYHWKDQFPQTNSVDASMKLDMVDKFNLNEW
;
A
#
# COMPACT_ATOMS: atom_id res chain seq x y z
N PRO A 1 0.92 8.92 -2.95
CA PRO A 1 1.27 10.27 -3.44
C PRO A 1 0.01 11.08 -3.67
N LEU A 2 0.09 12.40 -3.48
CA LEU A 2 -0.98 13.33 -3.88
C LEU A 2 -0.96 13.52 -5.40
N PRO A 3 -2.08 13.88 -6.02
CA PRO A 3 -2.08 14.31 -7.42
C PRO A 3 -1.12 15.46 -7.65
N ALA A 4 -0.56 15.55 -8.85
CA ALA A 4 0.35 16.64 -9.20
C ALA A 4 -0.32 18.02 -9.00
N GLY A 5 0.40 18.96 -8.38
CA GLY A 5 -0.08 20.32 -8.12
C GLY A 5 -0.81 20.54 -6.79
N TYR A 6 -0.98 19.48 -6.00
CA TYR A 6 -1.50 19.64 -4.63
C TYR A 6 -0.34 19.91 -3.66
N PRO A 7 -0.35 21.05 -2.94
CA PRO A 7 0.67 21.35 -1.95
C PRO A 7 0.45 20.50 -0.68
N GLU A 8 1.46 19.75 -0.31
CA GLU A 8 1.38 18.76 0.78
C GLU A 8 1.06 19.39 2.14
N LEU A 9 1.58 20.57 2.42
CA LEU A 9 1.32 21.28 3.68
C LEU A 9 -0.13 21.75 3.79
N GLU A 10 -0.71 22.22 2.70
CA GLU A 10 -2.12 22.63 2.66
C GLU A 10 -3.05 21.44 2.81
N TYR A 11 -2.74 20.34 2.10
CA TYR A 11 -3.49 19.09 2.20
C TYR A 11 -3.46 18.55 3.63
N SER A 12 -2.27 18.52 4.23
CA SER A 12 -2.11 18.06 5.62
C SER A 12 -2.84 18.96 6.62
N GLY A 13 -2.84 20.29 6.38
CA GLY A 13 -3.62 21.24 7.18
C GLY A 13 -5.11 20.98 7.07
N GLY A 14 -5.61 20.68 5.87
CA GLY A 14 -7.01 20.30 5.62
C GLY A 14 -7.41 19.05 6.40
N LEU A 15 -6.58 18.00 6.39
CA LEU A 15 -6.81 16.78 7.19
C LEU A 15 -6.81 17.05 8.69
N MET A 16 -5.95 17.94 9.16
CA MET A 16 -5.86 18.32 10.57
C MET A 16 -6.97 19.31 11.01
N GLY A 17 -7.75 19.83 10.07
CA GLY A 17 -8.76 20.86 10.33
C GLY A 17 -8.18 22.22 10.74
N LYS A 18 -6.88 22.45 10.55
CA LYS A 18 -6.19 23.72 10.86
C LYS A 18 -4.95 23.89 9.99
N PRO A 19 -4.56 25.13 9.64
CA PRO A 19 -3.34 25.40 8.89
C PRO A 19 -2.10 24.87 9.62
N ILE A 20 -1.12 24.39 8.86
CA ILE A 20 0.21 24.10 9.39
C ILE A 20 0.98 25.39 9.47
N GLU A 21 1.41 25.75 10.69
CA GLU A 21 2.29 26.91 10.89
C GLU A 21 3.66 26.63 10.28
N VAL A 22 4.20 27.59 9.54
CA VAL A 22 5.50 27.48 8.88
C VAL A 22 6.40 28.68 9.19
N ILE A 23 7.70 28.43 9.18
CA ILE A 23 8.75 29.45 9.17
C ILE A 23 9.34 29.46 7.76
N MET A 24 9.31 30.63 7.10
CA MET A 24 9.92 30.78 5.79
C MET A 24 11.43 30.95 5.92
N HIS A 25 12.18 30.02 5.32
CA HIS A 25 13.64 30.15 5.29
C HIS A 25 14.04 31.30 4.34
N LYS A 26 14.88 32.23 4.82
CA LYS A 26 15.12 33.51 4.13
C LYS A 26 15.86 33.35 2.80
N GLU A 27 16.83 32.44 2.72
CA GLU A 27 17.67 32.30 1.53
C GLU A 27 17.00 31.43 0.46
N THR A 28 16.35 30.34 0.87
CA THR A 28 15.73 29.39 -0.08
C THR A 28 14.29 29.74 -0.41
N GLY A 29 13.63 30.53 0.43
CA GLY A 29 12.18 30.80 0.31
C GLY A 29 11.29 29.58 0.59
N LEU A 30 11.86 28.49 1.15
CA LEU A 30 11.10 27.27 1.42
C LEU A 30 10.40 27.34 2.79
N PRO A 31 9.17 26.83 2.89
CA PRO A 31 8.46 26.74 4.16
C PRO A 31 8.98 25.54 4.98
N ILE A 32 9.28 25.78 6.25
CA ILE A 32 9.65 24.77 7.24
C ILE A 32 8.54 24.69 8.26
N PRO A 33 7.92 23.51 8.51
CA PRO A 33 6.92 23.38 9.57
C PRO A 33 7.46 23.83 10.92
N ALA A 34 6.75 24.77 11.55
CA ALA A 34 7.18 25.38 12.82
C ALA A 34 7.29 24.36 13.98
N THR A 35 6.62 23.21 13.82
CA THR A 35 6.65 22.07 14.76
C THR A 35 7.73 21.03 14.47
N ALA A 36 8.55 21.24 13.42
CA ALA A 36 9.64 20.31 13.11
C ALA A 36 10.62 20.18 14.28
N GLU A 37 11.01 18.97 14.60
CA GLU A 37 12.01 18.70 15.65
C GLU A 37 13.42 19.09 15.19
N ILE A 38 13.73 18.75 13.91
CA ILE A 38 15.01 19.03 13.25
C ILE A 38 14.71 19.42 11.81
N ALA A 39 15.34 20.46 11.31
CA ALA A 39 15.35 20.84 9.91
C ALA A 39 16.78 20.95 9.41
N VAL A 40 17.10 20.22 8.35
CA VAL A 40 18.39 20.28 7.66
C VAL A 40 18.20 21.08 6.38
N ILE A 41 18.97 22.15 6.20
CA ILE A 41 18.89 23.08 5.09
C ILE A 41 20.18 23.00 4.29
N GLY A 42 20.06 22.93 2.97
CA GLY A 42 21.22 22.82 2.10
C GLY A 42 20.82 22.76 0.62
N PHE A 43 21.79 22.45 -0.21
CA PHE A 43 21.63 22.33 -1.65
C PHE A 43 22.02 20.94 -2.12
N VAL A 44 21.28 20.40 -3.06
CA VAL A 44 21.56 19.13 -3.72
C VAL A 44 22.09 19.45 -5.12
N PRO A 45 23.40 19.30 -5.39
CA PRO A 45 23.92 19.46 -6.73
C PRO A 45 23.46 18.33 -7.65
N PRO A 46 23.58 18.48 -8.98
CA PRO A 46 23.39 17.38 -9.92
C PRO A 46 24.26 16.18 -9.57
N LEU A 47 23.75 14.97 -9.83
CA LEU A 47 24.41 13.71 -9.46
C LEU A 47 25.82 13.53 -10.08
N ASP A 48 26.04 14.11 -11.23
CA ASP A 48 27.30 14.10 -11.97
C ASP A 48 28.32 15.14 -11.45
N GLU A 49 27.86 16.14 -10.70
CA GLU A 49 28.70 17.15 -10.08
C GLU A 49 29.16 16.71 -8.68
N ASP A 50 28.25 16.14 -7.87
CA ASP A 50 28.57 15.70 -6.52
C ASP A 50 27.68 14.54 -6.10
N SER A 51 28.30 13.47 -5.64
CA SER A 51 27.60 12.27 -5.19
C SER A 51 28.53 11.40 -4.34
N GLU A 52 27.97 10.65 -3.41
CA GLU A 52 28.70 9.74 -2.53
C GLU A 52 28.15 8.33 -2.63
N ASP A 53 28.95 7.35 -2.23
CA ASP A 53 28.51 5.97 -2.14
C ASP A 53 27.62 5.78 -0.92
N GLU A 54 26.40 5.33 -1.13
CA GLU A 54 25.43 5.03 -0.10
C GLU A 54 25.11 3.53 -0.06
N GLY A 55 24.97 3.01 1.14
CA GLY A 55 24.56 1.63 1.39
C GLY A 55 25.71 0.60 1.24
N PRO A 56 25.37 -0.69 1.25
CA PRO A 56 24.03 -1.25 1.41
C PRO A 56 23.43 -1.03 2.81
N PHE A 57 22.12 -0.80 2.89
CA PHE A 57 21.37 -0.72 4.17
C PHE A 57 20.01 -1.41 4.03
N GLY A 58 19.39 -1.74 5.18
CA GLY A 58 18.09 -2.41 5.20
C GLY A 58 16.97 -1.49 4.71
N GLU A 59 16.08 -2.03 3.89
CA GLU A 59 14.95 -1.32 3.30
C GLU A 59 13.59 -1.91 3.69
N CYS A 60 12.54 -1.12 3.45
CA CYS A 60 11.16 -1.48 3.78
C CYS A 60 10.68 -2.79 3.15
N THR A 61 11.32 -3.25 2.07
CA THR A 61 11.05 -4.56 1.46
C THR A 61 11.56 -5.74 2.29
N GLY A 62 12.30 -5.48 3.37
CA GLY A 62 12.93 -6.50 4.20
C GLY A 62 14.26 -7.03 3.65
N TYR A 63 14.78 -6.42 2.60
CA TYR A 63 16.05 -6.75 1.97
C TYR A 63 17.03 -5.58 2.05
N PHE A 64 18.32 -5.86 1.89
CA PHE A 64 19.33 -4.80 1.76
C PHE A 64 19.28 -4.16 0.37
N THR A 65 19.54 -2.86 0.31
CA THR A 65 19.80 -2.17 -0.95
C THR A 65 21.12 -2.66 -1.56
N HIS A 66 21.30 -2.40 -2.85
CA HIS A 66 22.57 -2.76 -3.52
C HIS A 66 23.69 -1.74 -3.29
N GLY A 67 23.39 -0.61 -2.66
CA GLY A 67 24.28 0.53 -2.60
C GLY A 67 24.48 1.19 -3.98
N GLY A 68 25.22 2.28 -4.01
CA GLY A 68 25.54 2.99 -5.24
C GLY A 68 25.79 4.46 -5.01
N ARG A 69 26.10 5.18 -6.09
CA ARG A 69 26.27 6.64 -6.07
C ARG A 69 24.92 7.31 -5.91
N HIS A 70 24.78 8.15 -4.91
CA HIS A 70 23.56 8.87 -4.58
C HIS A 70 23.82 10.37 -4.42
N PRO A 71 22.80 11.23 -4.67
CA PRO A 71 22.93 12.67 -4.43
C PRO A 71 23.26 12.96 -2.98
N VAL A 72 24.04 13.99 -2.74
CA VAL A 72 24.37 14.50 -1.41
C VAL A 72 23.65 15.80 -1.13
N VAL A 73 23.39 16.09 0.12
CA VAL A 73 22.92 17.40 0.58
C VAL A 73 24.13 18.15 1.16
N ASN A 74 24.57 19.22 0.48
CA ASN A 74 25.58 20.14 1.01
C ASN A 74 24.91 21.03 2.05
N VAL A 75 25.01 20.60 3.32
CA VAL A 75 24.30 21.22 4.44
C VAL A 75 24.89 22.60 4.74
N THR A 76 24.05 23.63 4.74
CA THR A 76 24.42 25.01 5.12
C THR A 76 23.97 25.35 6.54
N GLU A 77 22.79 24.83 6.96
CA GLU A 77 22.24 25.10 8.27
C GLU A 77 21.52 23.86 8.84
N ILE A 78 21.55 23.76 10.16
CA ILE A 78 20.73 22.79 10.91
C ILE A 78 19.97 23.55 11.99
N TRP A 79 18.64 23.51 11.91
CA TRP A 79 17.77 24.06 12.94
C TRP A 79 17.17 22.92 13.75
N HIS A 80 17.04 23.11 15.05
CA HIS A 80 16.44 22.11 15.93
C HIS A 80 15.74 22.77 17.12
N ARG A 81 14.77 22.06 17.67
CA ARG A 81 14.13 22.44 18.93
C ARG A 81 15.08 22.20 20.11
N ASN A 82 14.76 22.78 21.24
CA ASN A 82 15.41 22.39 22.47
C ASN A 82 15.06 20.94 22.82
N ASN A 83 16.07 20.10 23.01
CA ASN A 83 15.93 18.67 23.22
C ASN A 83 15.14 17.97 22.10
N PRO A 84 15.60 18.01 20.84
CA PRO A 84 14.87 17.46 19.70
C PRO A 84 14.75 15.94 19.80
N ILE A 85 13.64 15.41 19.30
CA ILE A 85 13.39 13.97 19.17
C ILE A 85 13.74 13.55 17.75
N LEU A 86 14.73 12.68 17.58
CA LEU A 86 15.01 12.01 16.34
C LEU A 86 14.32 10.65 16.33
N GLN A 87 13.32 10.49 15.48
CA GLN A 87 12.64 9.22 15.30
C GLN A 87 13.49 8.30 14.41
N GLY A 88 13.91 7.16 14.95
CA GLY A 88 14.52 6.07 14.19
C GLY A 88 13.52 4.98 13.87
N ASN A 89 13.66 4.38 12.69
CA ASN A 89 12.80 3.28 12.27
C ASN A 89 13.64 2.16 11.66
N PRO A 90 13.71 0.98 12.28
CA PRO A 90 14.44 -0.15 11.72
C PRO A 90 13.65 -0.75 10.54
N THR A 91 14.21 -0.63 9.35
CA THR A 91 13.67 -1.22 8.14
C THR A 91 14.20 -2.65 7.97
N MET A 92 13.47 -3.63 8.51
CA MET A 92 13.90 -5.04 8.45
C MET A 92 12.71 -5.97 8.21
N HIS A 93 12.98 -7.18 7.76
CA HIS A 93 11.98 -8.23 7.66
C HIS A 93 11.35 -8.52 9.03
N GLY A 94 10.03 -8.59 9.10
CA GLY A 94 9.31 -8.85 10.35
C GLY A 94 9.28 -7.68 11.33
N SER A 95 9.74 -6.48 10.95
CA SER A 95 9.63 -5.31 11.82
C SER A 95 8.16 -4.94 12.06
N ALA A 96 7.87 -4.43 13.27
CA ALA A 96 6.55 -3.92 13.66
C ALA A 96 6.06 -2.74 12.80
N MET A 97 6.92 -2.17 11.96
CA MET A 97 6.60 -1.08 11.05
C MET A 97 5.46 -1.40 10.09
N ARG A 98 5.30 -2.66 9.76
CA ARG A 98 4.26 -3.14 8.85
C ARG A 98 2.85 -2.77 9.32
N HIS A 99 2.63 -2.73 10.63
CA HIS A 99 1.32 -2.46 11.24
C HIS A 99 1.27 -1.16 12.07
N ALA A 100 2.41 -0.52 12.30
CA ALA A 100 2.51 0.53 13.32
C ALA A 100 1.90 1.88 12.92
N LEU A 101 1.57 2.09 11.64
CA LEU A 101 1.17 3.42 11.15
C LEU A 101 -0.19 3.44 10.45
N GLY A 102 -0.98 2.37 10.50
CA GLY A 102 -2.26 2.30 9.80
C GLY A 102 -2.11 2.53 8.28
N ALA A 103 -0.95 2.20 7.74
CA ALA A 103 -0.65 2.43 6.32
C ALA A 103 -1.58 1.62 5.42
N GLU A 104 -2.01 0.45 5.89
CA GLU A 104 -3.00 -0.40 5.23
C GLU A 104 -4.35 0.31 5.09
N ILE A 105 -4.81 0.97 6.15
CA ILE A 105 -6.09 1.69 6.16
C ILE A 105 -6.02 2.87 5.19
N LEU A 106 -4.94 3.66 5.24
CA LEU A 106 -4.75 4.80 4.36
C LEU A 106 -4.63 4.38 2.89
N THR A 107 -3.91 3.31 2.61
CA THR A 107 -3.78 2.77 1.24
C THR A 107 -5.11 2.20 0.76
N SER A 108 -5.82 1.48 1.61
CA SER A 108 -7.14 0.90 1.33
C SER A 108 -8.18 1.97 1.01
N SER A 109 -8.27 3.02 1.84
CA SER A 109 -9.22 4.12 1.61
C SER A 109 -8.94 4.85 0.29
N ARG A 110 -7.66 5.10 -0.04
CA ARG A 110 -7.29 5.74 -1.31
C ARG A 110 -7.62 4.88 -2.53
N MET A 111 -7.47 3.56 -2.42
CA MET A 111 -7.88 2.63 -3.48
C MET A 111 -9.40 2.59 -3.61
N TRP A 112 -10.11 2.61 -2.49
CA TRP A 112 -11.57 2.69 -2.48
C TRP A 112 -12.04 3.96 -3.20
N ASP A 113 -11.58 5.14 -2.78
CA ASP A 113 -11.93 6.43 -3.40
C ASP A 113 -11.65 6.47 -4.91
N ALA A 114 -10.58 5.77 -5.33
CA ALA A 114 -10.18 5.75 -6.75
C ALA A 114 -11.13 4.95 -7.64
N ILE A 115 -11.88 3.98 -7.09
CA ILE A 115 -12.70 3.06 -7.89
C ILE A 115 -14.19 3.10 -7.54
N GLU A 116 -14.60 3.71 -6.42
CA GLU A 116 -15.99 3.67 -5.92
C GLU A 116 -17.02 4.25 -6.91
N ASN A 117 -16.59 5.23 -7.72
CA ASN A 117 -17.45 5.85 -8.72
C ASN A 117 -17.37 5.18 -10.10
N GLU A 118 -16.43 4.24 -10.30
CA GLU A 118 -16.21 3.56 -11.56
C GLU A 118 -16.74 2.12 -11.54
N ILE A 119 -16.66 1.47 -10.39
CA ILE A 119 -17.05 0.07 -10.20
C ILE A 119 -18.28 0.00 -9.28
N PRO A 120 -19.42 -0.49 -9.77
CA PRO A 120 -20.61 -0.61 -8.93
C PRO A 120 -20.46 -1.68 -7.85
N ASN A 121 -21.19 -1.50 -6.74
CA ASN A 121 -21.33 -2.52 -5.68
C ASN A 121 -20.00 -3.05 -5.10
N ILE A 122 -19.00 -2.19 -4.94
CA ILE A 122 -17.83 -2.49 -4.12
C ILE A 122 -18.30 -2.57 -2.65
N GLN A 123 -17.86 -3.60 -1.95
CA GLN A 123 -18.16 -3.83 -0.54
C GLN A 123 -16.98 -3.57 0.36
N GLY A 124 -15.77 -3.71 -0.15
CA GLY A 124 -14.53 -3.46 0.58
C GLY A 124 -13.31 -3.46 -0.32
N VAL A 125 -12.31 -2.67 0.05
CA VAL A 125 -10.97 -2.68 -0.54
C VAL A 125 -9.97 -2.68 0.59
N TYR A 126 -9.03 -3.61 0.59
CA TYR A 126 -8.04 -3.69 1.64
C TYR A 126 -6.65 -4.05 1.12
N ALA A 127 -5.64 -3.31 1.59
CA ALA A 127 -4.23 -3.61 1.37
C ALA A 127 -3.80 -4.72 2.32
N ILE A 128 -4.13 -5.96 1.99
CA ILE A 128 -4.03 -7.11 2.90
C ILE A 128 -2.58 -7.49 3.23
N TYR A 129 -1.65 -7.17 2.34
CA TYR A 129 -0.23 -7.27 2.62
C TYR A 129 0.50 -6.04 2.10
N GLN A 130 0.99 -5.22 3.03
CA GLN A 130 1.77 -4.03 2.74
C GLN A 130 3.01 -4.00 3.61
N GLN A 131 4.18 -4.01 2.98
CA GLN A 131 5.46 -3.95 3.67
C GLN A 131 6.11 -2.56 3.60
N CYS A 132 5.79 -1.82 2.55
CA CYS A 132 6.26 -0.46 2.31
C CYS A 132 5.07 0.51 2.26
N GLN A 133 5.28 1.76 2.66
CA GLN A 133 4.27 2.82 2.51
C GLN A 133 3.97 3.21 1.05
N GLN A 134 4.72 2.70 0.09
CA GLN A 134 4.61 3.04 -1.33
C GLN A 134 3.50 2.28 -2.08
N GLY A 135 2.78 1.39 -1.43
CA GLY A 135 1.68 0.63 -2.03
C GLY A 135 1.49 -0.75 -1.44
N ALA A 136 0.37 -1.36 -1.75
CA ALA A 136 0.06 -2.72 -1.34
C ALA A 136 0.78 -3.74 -2.24
N HIS A 137 1.39 -4.76 -1.61
CA HIS A 137 1.92 -5.91 -2.36
C HIS A 137 0.80 -6.85 -2.79
N ILE A 138 -0.21 -7.01 -1.95
CA ILE A 138 -1.42 -7.77 -2.22
C ILE A 138 -2.61 -6.92 -1.79
N THR A 139 -3.58 -6.75 -2.69
CA THR A 139 -4.84 -6.05 -2.45
C THR A 139 -5.98 -7.04 -2.57
N ALA A 140 -6.90 -7.05 -1.61
CA ALA A 140 -8.16 -7.74 -1.69
C ALA A 140 -9.30 -6.74 -1.96
N VAL A 141 -10.23 -7.11 -2.84
CA VAL A 141 -11.40 -6.31 -3.21
C VAL A 141 -12.65 -7.17 -3.08
N SER A 142 -13.56 -6.79 -2.20
CA SER A 142 -14.86 -7.45 -2.09
C SER A 142 -15.91 -6.72 -2.92
N ILE A 143 -16.65 -7.47 -3.72
CA ILE A 143 -17.71 -6.96 -4.60
C ILE A 143 -18.98 -7.79 -4.48
N LYS A 144 -20.12 -7.16 -4.71
CA LYS A 144 -21.34 -7.87 -5.01
C LYS A 144 -21.50 -7.99 -6.51
N GLN A 145 -21.25 -9.19 -7.05
CA GLN A 145 -21.27 -9.42 -8.50
C GLN A 145 -22.63 -9.12 -9.11
N THR A 146 -22.68 -8.25 -10.13
CA THR A 146 -23.92 -7.85 -10.82
C THR A 146 -23.92 -8.20 -12.32
N TYR A 147 -22.78 -8.50 -12.92
CA TYR A 147 -22.62 -8.90 -14.31
C TYR A 147 -21.39 -9.77 -14.49
N ASP A 148 -21.36 -10.49 -15.59
CA ASP A 148 -20.18 -11.27 -16.01
C ASP A 148 -18.98 -10.36 -16.30
N GLY A 149 -17.80 -10.74 -15.81
CA GLY A 149 -16.58 -9.92 -15.93
C GLY A 149 -16.44 -8.80 -14.91
N HIS A 150 -17.37 -8.62 -13.96
CA HIS A 150 -17.31 -7.60 -12.91
C HIS A 150 -16.03 -7.70 -12.07
N ALA A 151 -15.65 -8.91 -11.66
CA ALA A 151 -14.42 -9.15 -10.91
C ALA A 151 -13.17 -8.71 -11.68
N LYS A 152 -13.09 -9.05 -12.97
CA LYS A 152 -11.97 -8.65 -13.84
C LYS A 152 -11.90 -7.12 -14.00
N GLN A 153 -13.04 -6.46 -14.16
CA GLN A 153 -13.10 -5.01 -14.25
C GLN A 153 -12.59 -4.37 -12.95
N ALA A 154 -13.07 -4.80 -11.79
CA ALA A 154 -12.62 -4.29 -10.50
C ALA A 154 -11.10 -4.47 -10.30
N ALA A 155 -10.57 -5.66 -10.59
CA ALA A 155 -9.13 -5.92 -10.51
C ALA A 155 -8.32 -5.02 -11.44
N THR A 156 -8.79 -4.81 -12.67
CA THR A 156 -8.11 -3.98 -13.68
C THR A 156 -8.10 -2.50 -13.28
N SER A 157 -9.21 -1.99 -12.75
CA SER A 157 -9.30 -0.60 -12.27
C SER A 157 -8.33 -0.33 -11.11
N ILE A 158 -8.24 -1.24 -10.15
CA ILE A 158 -7.24 -1.16 -9.07
C ILE A 158 -5.82 -1.22 -9.65
N ALA A 159 -5.54 -2.15 -10.57
CA ALA A 159 -4.22 -2.30 -11.17
C ALA A 159 -3.75 -1.02 -11.87
N GLY A 160 -4.63 -0.32 -12.57
CA GLY A 160 -4.34 0.93 -13.26
C GLY A 160 -4.33 2.16 -12.38
N SER A 161 -4.82 2.07 -11.14
CA SER A 161 -4.90 3.20 -10.23
C SER A 161 -3.54 3.56 -9.62
N LEU A 162 -3.23 4.87 -9.55
CA LEU A 162 -2.10 5.38 -8.79
C LEU A 162 -2.20 5.08 -7.28
N ALA A 163 -3.41 4.87 -6.78
CA ALA A 163 -3.65 4.55 -5.36
C ALA A 163 -3.11 3.17 -4.98
N ASN A 164 -3.07 2.22 -5.93
CA ASN A 164 -2.44 0.91 -5.71
C ASN A 164 -0.92 1.02 -5.49
N GLY A 165 -0.32 2.13 -5.94
CA GLY A 165 1.10 2.40 -5.74
C GLY A 165 2.02 1.52 -6.59
N THR A 166 3.23 1.34 -6.09
CA THR A 166 4.25 0.45 -6.68
C THR A 166 4.40 -0.81 -5.83
N LEU A 167 5.11 -1.81 -6.32
CA LEU A 167 5.34 -3.11 -5.67
C LEU A 167 4.14 -4.06 -5.66
N SER A 168 3.05 -3.75 -6.37
CA SER A 168 1.88 -4.63 -6.46
C SER A 168 2.23 -5.98 -7.10
N ARG A 169 1.80 -7.06 -6.46
CA ARG A 169 1.99 -8.45 -6.91
C ARG A 169 0.70 -9.11 -7.30
N ALA A 170 -0.35 -8.86 -6.53
CA ALA A 170 -1.63 -9.49 -6.77
C ALA A 170 -2.78 -8.57 -6.36
N ILE A 171 -3.86 -8.64 -7.11
CA ILE A 171 -5.16 -8.08 -6.77
C ILE A 171 -6.13 -9.24 -6.79
N ILE A 172 -6.74 -9.52 -5.65
CA ILE A 172 -7.65 -10.65 -5.42
C ILE A 172 -9.05 -10.08 -5.25
N VAL A 173 -9.95 -10.45 -6.14
CA VAL A 173 -11.36 -10.05 -6.04
C VAL A 173 -12.17 -11.20 -5.47
N VAL A 174 -12.98 -10.90 -4.46
CA VAL A 174 -13.82 -11.85 -3.73
C VAL A 174 -15.26 -11.37 -3.70
N ASP A 175 -16.21 -12.26 -3.39
CA ASP A 175 -17.63 -11.90 -3.21
C ASP A 175 -17.88 -11.19 -1.87
N GLU A 176 -19.08 -10.63 -1.73
CA GLU A 176 -19.55 -9.91 -0.54
C GLU A 176 -19.62 -10.74 0.75
N ASP A 177 -19.54 -12.06 0.67
CA ASP A 177 -19.52 -12.97 1.83
C ASP A 177 -18.10 -13.24 2.37
N ILE A 178 -17.09 -12.55 1.84
CA ILE A 178 -15.68 -12.64 2.23
C ILE A 178 -15.21 -11.29 2.76
N ASP A 179 -14.60 -11.29 3.94
CA ASP A 179 -13.98 -10.08 4.49
C ASP A 179 -12.62 -9.84 3.81
N PRO A 180 -12.47 -8.76 3.01
CA PRO A 180 -11.21 -8.49 2.33
C PRO A 180 -10.07 -8.10 3.28
N SER A 181 -10.35 -7.80 4.55
CA SER A 181 -9.35 -7.50 5.56
C SER A 181 -8.83 -8.74 6.29
N ASP A 182 -9.56 -9.84 6.20
CA ASP A 182 -9.16 -11.13 6.78
C ASP A 182 -8.40 -11.98 5.73
N TRP A 183 -7.10 -12.17 5.99
CA TRP A 183 -6.25 -12.97 5.11
C TRP A 183 -6.70 -14.42 4.98
N GLU A 184 -7.16 -15.03 6.06
CA GLU A 184 -7.61 -16.42 6.05
C GLU A 184 -8.89 -16.57 5.22
N ASP A 185 -9.81 -15.61 5.32
CA ASP A 185 -11.04 -15.59 4.55
C ASP A 185 -10.78 -15.38 3.04
N VAL A 186 -9.87 -14.47 2.71
CA VAL A 186 -9.43 -14.27 1.31
C VAL A 186 -8.75 -15.51 0.75
N LEU A 187 -7.89 -16.18 1.53
CA LEU A 187 -7.26 -17.45 1.10
C LEU A 187 -8.26 -18.58 0.96
N PHE A 188 -9.27 -18.63 1.83
CA PHE A 188 -10.37 -19.59 1.67
C PHE A 188 -11.07 -19.40 0.32
N ALA A 189 -11.46 -18.16 -0.02
CA ALA A 189 -12.07 -17.86 -1.30
C ALA A 189 -11.15 -18.23 -2.48
N PHE A 190 -9.89 -17.82 -2.45
CA PHE A 190 -8.92 -18.17 -3.48
C PHE A 190 -8.76 -19.68 -3.67
N SER A 191 -8.70 -20.43 -2.58
CA SER A 191 -8.46 -21.88 -2.63
C SER A 191 -9.68 -22.70 -3.08
N THR A 192 -10.90 -22.14 -2.95
CA THR A 192 -12.15 -22.89 -3.17
C THR A 192 -12.97 -22.41 -4.35
N ARG A 193 -12.72 -21.19 -4.85
CA ARG A 193 -13.52 -20.56 -5.91
C ARG A 193 -12.73 -20.25 -7.18
N CYS A 194 -11.40 -20.10 -7.09
CA CYS A 194 -10.55 -19.72 -8.21
C CYS A 194 -10.06 -20.96 -8.99
N ASP A 195 -10.34 -21.03 -10.28
CA ASP A 195 -9.62 -21.91 -11.20
C ASP A 195 -8.40 -21.15 -11.74
N PRO A 196 -7.15 -21.63 -11.46
CA PRO A 196 -5.96 -20.87 -11.85
C PRO A 196 -5.80 -20.64 -13.36
N TYR A 197 -6.41 -21.45 -14.19
CA TYR A 197 -6.33 -21.31 -15.65
C TYR A 197 -7.31 -20.26 -16.18
N GLU A 198 -8.54 -20.25 -15.65
CA GLU A 198 -9.60 -19.37 -16.12
C GLU A 198 -9.63 -18.00 -15.39
N ASP A 199 -9.25 -18.00 -14.10
CA ASP A 199 -9.49 -16.90 -13.18
C ASP A 199 -8.25 -16.07 -12.84
N ILE A 200 -7.07 -16.39 -13.42
CA ILE A 200 -5.84 -15.63 -13.19
C ILE A 200 -5.34 -15.00 -14.49
N ASP A 201 -5.28 -13.68 -14.52
CA ASP A 201 -4.60 -12.92 -15.56
C ASP A 201 -3.26 -12.39 -15.06
N ILE A 202 -2.26 -12.31 -15.93
CA ILE A 202 -0.96 -11.69 -15.64
C ILE A 202 -0.77 -10.48 -16.55
N ILE A 203 -0.78 -9.30 -15.94
CA ILE A 203 -0.43 -8.05 -16.62
C ILE A 203 1.08 -7.84 -16.51
N ARG A 204 1.76 -7.78 -17.66
CA ARG A 204 3.21 -7.54 -17.75
C ARG A 204 3.51 -6.05 -17.88
N GLY A 205 4.71 -5.65 -17.43
CA GLY A 205 5.19 -4.28 -17.62
C GLY A 205 4.52 -3.25 -16.73
N MET A 206 3.91 -3.67 -15.63
CA MET A 206 3.31 -2.76 -14.65
C MET A 206 4.40 -1.93 -13.94
N PRO A 207 4.13 -0.63 -13.66
CA PRO A 207 5.05 0.24 -12.94
C PRO A 207 5.47 -0.35 -11.61
N ASN A 208 6.75 -0.18 -11.26
CA ASN A 208 7.28 -0.69 -10.02
C ASN A 208 8.37 0.23 -9.44
N SER A 209 8.87 -0.10 -8.25
CA SER A 209 9.89 0.64 -7.53
C SER A 209 11.29 0.04 -7.79
N HIS A 210 12.32 0.89 -7.73
CA HIS A 210 13.71 0.44 -7.68
C HIS A 210 14.02 -0.41 -6.43
N LEU A 211 13.19 -0.30 -5.38
CA LEU A 211 13.30 -1.11 -4.17
C LEU A 211 12.83 -2.55 -4.37
N ASP A 212 12.17 -2.86 -5.49
CA ASP A 212 11.74 -4.22 -5.77
C ASP A 212 12.95 -5.18 -5.84
N PRO A 213 13.06 -6.15 -4.91
CA PRO A 213 14.18 -7.09 -4.91
C PRO A 213 14.16 -8.02 -6.11
N ARG A 214 13.03 -8.14 -6.82
CA ARG A 214 12.87 -9.01 -7.99
C ARG A 214 13.53 -8.44 -9.26
N ILE A 215 13.76 -7.13 -9.31
CA ILE A 215 14.42 -6.48 -10.46
C ILE A 215 15.94 -6.66 -10.30
N PRO A 216 16.64 -7.32 -11.27
CA PRO A 216 18.07 -7.51 -11.22
C PRO A 216 18.85 -6.18 -11.14
N PRO A 217 20.03 -6.16 -10.47
CA PRO A 217 20.81 -4.93 -10.28
C PRO A 217 21.23 -4.23 -11.58
N ASP A 218 21.58 -5.00 -12.61
CA ASP A 218 21.94 -4.47 -13.93
C ASP A 218 20.76 -3.80 -14.63
N GLN A 219 19.56 -4.37 -14.51
CA GLN A 219 18.34 -3.76 -15.02
C GLN A 219 17.96 -2.49 -14.24
N LYS A 220 18.13 -2.50 -12.91
CA LYS A 220 17.93 -1.29 -12.09
C LYS A 220 18.83 -0.14 -12.54
N LYS A 221 20.10 -0.42 -12.83
CA LYS A 221 21.06 0.56 -13.38
C LYS A 221 20.63 1.12 -14.75
N GLN A 222 19.97 0.32 -15.56
CA GLN A 222 19.39 0.73 -16.86
C GLN A 222 18.06 1.48 -16.71
N GLY A 223 17.60 1.72 -15.49
CA GLY A 223 16.35 2.43 -15.23
C GLY A 223 15.09 1.58 -15.33
N VAL A 224 15.20 0.25 -15.43
CA VAL A 224 14.01 -0.63 -15.44
C VAL A 224 13.27 -0.53 -14.11
N ARG A 225 11.98 -0.23 -14.19
CA ARG A 225 11.05 -0.04 -13.06
C ARG A 225 9.72 -0.74 -13.32
N THR A 226 9.76 -1.92 -13.92
CA THR A 226 8.55 -2.68 -14.25
C THR A 226 8.63 -4.12 -13.79
N THR A 227 7.48 -4.67 -13.41
CA THR A 227 7.29 -6.10 -13.13
C THR A 227 5.91 -6.55 -13.63
N SER A 228 5.45 -7.72 -13.20
CA SER A 228 4.10 -8.20 -13.51
C SER A 228 3.24 -8.20 -12.26
N THR A 229 1.93 -8.03 -12.46
CA THR A 229 0.91 -8.11 -11.42
C THR A 229 -0.11 -9.18 -11.83
N MET A 230 -0.54 -10.01 -10.89
CA MET A 230 -1.62 -10.96 -11.06
C MET A 230 -2.96 -10.28 -10.75
N LEU A 231 -3.96 -10.53 -11.60
CA LEU A 231 -5.36 -10.27 -11.33
C LEU A 231 -6.03 -11.61 -11.06
N ILE A 232 -6.63 -11.78 -9.90
CA ILE A 232 -7.18 -13.05 -9.44
C ILE A 232 -8.67 -12.86 -9.16
N ASN A 233 -9.50 -13.61 -9.89
CA ASN A 233 -10.92 -13.73 -9.60
C ASN A 233 -11.13 -14.89 -8.63
N ALA A 234 -11.41 -14.59 -7.38
CA ALA A 234 -11.75 -15.56 -6.34
C ALA A 234 -13.22 -15.42 -5.90
N CYS A 235 -14.06 -14.95 -6.82
CA CYS A 235 -15.50 -14.95 -6.65
C CYS A 235 -16.12 -16.29 -7.06
N LYS A 236 -17.34 -16.54 -6.63
CA LYS A 236 -18.18 -17.63 -7.16
C LYS A 236 -18.37 -17.42 -8.66
N PRO A 237 -18.30 -18.48 -9.51
CA PRO A 237 -18.50 -18.32 -10.95
C PRO A 237 -19.85 -17.69 -11.26
N TYR A 238 -19.85 -16.54 -11.95
CA TYR A 238 -21.04 -15.71 -12.14
C TYR A 238 -22.23 -16.47 -12.74
N HIS A 239 -21.99 -17.35 -13.72
CA HIS A 239 -23.06 -18.06 -14.46
C HIS A 239 -23.84 -19.07 -13.62
N TRP A 240 -23.29 -19.54 -12.50
CA TRP A 240 -23.95 -20.49 -11.63
C TRP A 240 -23.79 -20.20 -10.13
N LYS A 241 -23.46 -18.94 -9.79
CA LYS A 241 -23.24 -18.50 -8.41
C LYS A 241 -24.42 -18.79 -7.47
N ASP A 242 -25.66 -18.74 -7.99
CA ASP A 242 -26.87 -19.03 -7.21
C ASP A 242 -27.03 -20.53 -6.86
N GLN A 243 -26.30 -21.40 -7.55
CA GLN A 243 -26.22 -22.84 -7.30
C GLN A 243 -24.94 -23.24 -6.58
N PHE A 244 -24.03 -22.27 -6.37
CA PHE A 244 -22.76 -22.53 -5.69
C PHE A 244 -23.01 -23.04 -4.27
N PRO A 245 -22.27 -24.07 -3.80
CA PRO A 245 -22.46 -24.61 -2.45
C PRO A 245 -22.41 -23.54 -1.37
N GLN A 246 -23.29 -23.64 -0.40
CA GLN A 246 -23.24 -22.75 0.75
C GLN A 246 -22.03 -23.07 1.63
N THR A 247 -21.41 -22.03 2.17
CA THR A 247 -20.30 -22.17 3.11
C THR A 247 -20.82 -22.84 4.39
N ASN A 248 -20.15 -23.90 4.83
CA ASN A 248 -20.44 -24.56 6.11
C ASN A 248 -19.80 -23.75 7.25
N SER A 249 -20.47 -22.70 7.69
CA SER A 249 -20.03 -21.82 8.76
C SER A 249 -21.05 -21.79 9.90
N VAL A 250 -20.57 -21.56 11.11
CA VAL A 250 -21.43 -21.32 12.26
C VAL A 250 -21.93 -19.88 12.23
N ASP A 251 -23.24 -19.73 12.37
CA ASP A 251 -23.87 -18.39 12.45
C ASP A 251 -23.24 -17.52 13.53
N ALA A 252 -23.07 -16.23 13.24
CA ALA A 252 -22.44 -15.29 14.17
C ALA A 252 -23.19 -15.18 15.52
N SER A 253 -24.51 -15.27 15.50
CA SER A 253 -25.32 -15.28 16.72
C SER A 253 -25.06 -16.53 17.55
N MET A 254 -24.95 -17.67 16.90
CA MET A 254 -24.61 -18.94 17.57
C MET A 254 -23.19 -18.92 18.16
N LYS A 255 -22.22 -18.29 17.47
CA LYS A 255 -20.87 -18.08 18.03
C LYS A 255 -20.93 -17.25 19.32
N LEU A 256 -21.64 -16.13 19.29
CA LEU A 256 -21.80 -15.26 20.46
C LEU A 256 -22.47 -15.99 21.62
N ASP A 257 -23.56 -16.71 21.35
CA ASP A 257 -24.24 -17.52 22.37
C ASP A 257 -23.31 -18.55 23.03
N MET A 258 -22.42 -19.16 22.25
CA MET A 258 -21.45 -20.13 22.77
C MET A 258 -20.34 -19.46 23.58
N VAL A 259 -19.84 -18.28 23.12
CA VAL A 259 -18.87 -17.47 23.86
C VAL A 259 -19.42 -17.10 25.23
N ASP A 260 -20.65 -16.61 25.30
CA ASP A 260 -21.32 -16.26 26.56
C ASP A 260 -21.61 -17.48 27.41
N LYS A 261 -22.16 -18.53 26.83
CA LYS A 261 -22.53 -19.78 27.55
C LYS A 261 -21.36 -20.46 28.22
N PHE A 262 -20.15 -20.38 27.62
CA PHE A 262 -18.95 -21.04 28.11
C PHE A 262 -17.91 -20.08 28.67
N ASN A 263 -18.23 -18.77 28.82
CA ASN A 263 -17.34 -17.70 29.31
C ASN A 263 -16.00 -17.68 28.56
N LEU A 264 -16.03 -17.84 27.22
CA LEU A 264 -14.81 -17.91 26.41
C LEU A 264 -14.11 -16.55 26.23
N ASN A 265 -14.72 -15.45 26.68
CA ASN A 265 -14.12 -14.10 26.69
C ASN A 265 -12.98 -13.95 27.74
N GLU A 266 -12.79 -14.91 28.62
CA GLU A 266 -11.78 -14.92 29.68
C GLU A 266 -10.50 -15.73 29.29
N TRP A 267 -10.41 -16.17 28.02
CA TRP A 267 -9.25 -16.97 27.54
C TRP A 267 -8.39 -16.20 26.55
#